data_d3acefa3ad2afe4c6f52367371124d56
#
_entry.id   d3acefa3ad2afe4c6f52367371124d56
#
_cell.length_a   1.000
_cell.length_b   1.000
_cell.length_c   1.000
_cell.angle_alpha   90.00
_cell.angle_beta   90.00
_cell.angle_gamma   90.00
#
_symmetry.space_group_name_H-M   'P 1'
#
loop_
_entity.id
_entity.type
_entity.pdbx_description
1 polymer ?
#
loop_
_entity_poly.entity_id
_entity_poly.type
_entity_poly.pdbx_seq_one_letter_code
_entity_poly.pdbx_strand_id
1 'polypeptide(L)'
;MLLVFLAIGLAAGVLSGLFGIGGGIVIVPALLYFARMQPATATGTSLGALLLPVGALGAWEYYRNGHVDVRASLLLAAGLFVGAYGGARLNALLSPVQAKRAFAVFLVLVAVRLWVTAKPR
;
A
#
# COMPACT_ATOMS: atom_id res chain seq x y z
N MET A 1 -1.95 -12.47 -18.47
CA MET A 1 -2.06 -11.36 -17.52
C MET A 1 -2.88 -11.70 -16.28
N LEU A 2 -3.92 -12.51 -16.43
CA LEU A 2 -4.72 -12.90 -15.26
C LEU A 2 -3.87 -13.54 -14.16
N LEU A 3 -3.02 -14.46 -14.53
CA LEU A 3 -2.14 -15.13 -13.56
C LEU A 3 -1.14 -14.17 -12.92
N VAL A 4 -0.66 -13.19 -13.69
CA VAL A 4 0.28 -12.20 -13.18
C VAL A 4 -0.42 -11.34 -12.10
N PHE A 5 -1.62 -10.87 -12.36
CA PHE A 5 -2.36 -10.06 -11.38
C PHE A 5 -2.68 -10.86 -10.11
N LEU A 6 -3.09 -12.12 -10.27
CA LEU A 6 -3.37 -12.97 -9.11
C LEU A 6 -2.10 -13.23 -8.29
N ALA A 7 -0.98 -13.47 -8.96
CA ALA A 7 0.30 -13.71 -8.28
C ALA A 7 0.76 -12.48 -7.51
N ILE A 8 0.64 -11.29 -8.13
CA ILE A 8 1.00 -10.03 -7.47
C ILE A 8 0.11 -9.82 -6.24
N GLY A 9 -1.19 -10.04 -6.40
CA GLY A 9 -2.12 -9.88 -5.28
C GLY A 9 -1.83 -10.82 -4.14
N LEU A 10 -1.53 -12.07 -4.44
CA LEU A 10 -1.22 -13.06 -3.41
C LEU A 10 0.06 -12.70 -2.66
N ALA A 11 1.11 -12.35 -3.39
CA ALA A 11 2.37 -11.95 -2.77
C ALA A 11 2.20 -10.69 -1.94
N ALA A 12 1.49 -9.69 -2.48
CA ALA A 12 1.22 -8.45 -1.76
C ALA A 12 0.39 -8.70 -0.52
N GLY A 13 -0.57 -9.62 -0.62
CA GLY A 13 -1.42 -9.99 0.52
C GLY A 13 -0.62 -10.60 1.67
N VAL A 14 0.29 -11.50 1.34
CA VAL A 14 1.15 -12.13 2.35
C VAL A 14 2.00 -11.05 3.04
N LEU A 15 2.63 -10.19 2.26
CA LEU A 15 3.47 -9.12 2.81
C LEU A 15 2.64 -8.12 3.61
N SER A 16 1.45 -7.80 3.13
CA SER A 16 0.55 -6.89 3.85
C SER A 16 0.15 -7.47 5.21
N GLY A 17 -0.18 -8.76 5.24
CA GLY A 17 -0.54 -9.42 6.49
C GLY A 17 0.62 -9.48 7.47
N LEU A 18 1.83 -9.73 6.95
CA LEU A 18 3.03 -9.81 7.79
C LEU A 18 3.43 -8.45 8.37
N PHE A 19 3.37 -7.41 7.57
CA PHE A 19 3.92 -6.10 7.92
C PHE A 19 2.89 -5.00 8.09
N GLY A 20 1.64 -5.26 7.74
CA GLY A 20 0.59 -4.27 7.86
C GLY A 20 0.74 -3.08 6.92
N ILE A 21 1.39 -3.29 5.77
CA ILE A 21 1.71 -2.19 4.85
C ILE A 21 0.58 -1.81 3.91
N GLY A 22 -0.55 -2.49 3.99
CA GLY A 22 -1.72 -2.17 3.16
C GLY A 22 -1.64 -2.62 1.71
N GLY A 23 -0.54 -3.23 1.29
CA GLY A 23 -0.38 -3.81 -0.04
C GLY A 23 0.07 -2.87 -1.13
N GLY A 24 -0.31 -1.60 -1.09
CA GLY A 24 0.01 -0.65 -2.14
C GLY A 24 1.50 -0.49 -2.40
N ILE A 25 2.28 -0.57 -1.33
CA ILE A 25 3.73 -0.41 -1.40
C ILE A 25 4.39 -1.52 -2.22
N VAL A 26 3.74 -2.69 -2.31
CA VAL A 26 4.21 -3.83 -3.10
C VAL A 26 3.52 -3.86 -4.46
N ILE A 27 2.22 -3.58 -4.48
CA ILE A 27 1.41 -3.69 -5.71
C ILE A 27 1.89 -2.69 -6.76
N VAL A 28 2.13 -1.44 -6.37
CA VAL A 28 2.51 -0.40 -7.35
C VAL A 28 3.82 -0.76 -8.06
N PRO A 29 4.92 -1.06 -7.34
CA PRO A 29 6.15 -1.45 -8.05
C PRO A 29 5.97 -2.71 -8.89
N ALA A 30 5.20 -3.68 -8.41
CA ALA A 30 4.97 -4.91 -9.16
C ALA A 30 4.19 -4.67 -10.44
N LEU A 31 3.18 -3.79 -10.40
CA LEU A 31 2.44 -3.44 -11.60
C LEU A 31 3.29 -2.68 -12.59
N LEU A 32 4.17 -1.81 -12.11
CA LEU A 32 5.09 -1.09 -12.99
C LEU A 32 6.04 -2.05 -13.70
N TYR A 33 6.56 -3.02 -12.98
CA TYR A 33 7.59 -3.91 -13.49
C TYR A 33 7.01 -5.06 -14.31
N PHE A 34 6.03 -5.78 -13.78
CA PHE A 34 5.52 -7.00 -14.41
C PHE A 34 4.41 -6.75 -15.41
N ALA A 35 3.50 -5.82 -15.10
CA ALA A 35 2.38 -5.49 -15.99
C ALA A 35 2.67 -4.29 -16.88
N ARG A 36 3.76 -3.60 -16.65
CA ARG A 36 4.22 -2.46 -17.43
C ARG A 36 3.19 -1.34 -17.53
N MET A 37 2.49 -1.12 -16.44
CA MET A 37 1.53 -0.03 -16.35
C MET A 37 2.24 1.30 -16.14
N GLN A 38 1.60 2.38 -16.59
CA GLN A 38 2.08 3.72 -16.25
C GLN A 38 1.88 3.98 -14.76
N PRO A 39 2.72 4.83 -14.14
CA PRO A 39 2.62 5.05 -12.70
C PRO A 39 1.25 5.47 -12.20
N ALA A 40 0.57 6.37 -12.90
CA ALA A 40 -0.77 6.80 -12.49
C ALA A 40 -1.77 5.64 -12.55
N THR A 41 -1.69 4.82 -13.60
CA THR A 41 -2.57 3.65 -13.74
C THR A 41 -2.27 2.61 -12.66
N ALA A 42 -1.00 2.37 -12.37
CA ALA A 42 -0.61 1.42 -11.32
C ALA A 42 -1.14 1.87 -9.96
N THR A 43 -1.00 3.15 -9.64
CA THR A 43 -1.48 3.71 -8.38
C THR A 43 -2.99 3.61 -8.28
N GLY A 44 -3.70 4.02 -9.32
CA GLY A 44 -5.15 3.96 -9.33
C GLY A 44 -5.69 2.54 -9.26
N THR A 45 -5.05 1.61 -9.97
CA THR A 45 -5.44 0.20 -9.94
C THR A 45 -5.22 -0.40 -8.55
N SER A 46 -4.11 -0.05 -7.91
CA SER A 46 -3.84 -0.49 -6.54
C SER A 46 -4.90 0.02 -5.58
N LEU A 47 -5.25 1.30 -5.65
CA LEU A 47 -6.31 1.86 -4.81
C LEU A 47 -7.65 1.21 -5.09
N GLY A 48 -7.94 0.93 -6.37
CA GLY A 48 -9.17 0.25 -6.75
C GLY A 48 -9.27 -1.13 -6.13
N ALA A 49 -8.17 -1.88 -6.12
CA ALA A 49 -8.14 -3.18 -5.48
C ALA A 49 -8.41 -3.08 -3.99
N LEU A 50 -7.91 -2.04 -3.34
CA LEU A 50 -8.09 -1.86 -1.90
C LEU A 50 -9.48 -1.35 -1.51
N LEU A 51 -10.31 -0.96 -2.49
CA LEU A 51 -11.71 -0.61 -2.20
C LEU A 51 -12.50 -1.81 -1.72
N LEU A 52 -12.18 -2.99 -2.23
CA LEU A 52 -12.81 -4.24 -1.78
C LEU A 52 -12.27 -4.59 -0.40
N PRO A 53 -13.03 -5.33 0.41
CA PRO A 53 -12.57 -5.64 1.77
C PRO A 53 -11.47 -6.69 1.77
N VAL A 54 -10.38 -6.42 1.05
CA VAL A 54 -9.31 -7.40 0.83
C VAL A 54 -8.51 -7.69 2.09
N GLY A 55 -8.44 -6.73 3.01
CA GLY A 55 -7.74 -6.91 4.27
C GLY A 55 -8.58 -7.48 5.40
N ALA A 56 -9.85 -7.82 5.12
CA ALA A 56 -10.79 -8.21 6.17
C ALA A 56 -10.34 -9.45 6.94
N LEU A 57 -9.85 -10.48 6.24
CA LEU A 57 -9.42 -11.70 6.90
C LEU A 57 -8.18 -11.48 7.77
N GLY A 58 -7.21 -10.72 7.26
CA GLY A 58 -6.02 -10.38 8.03
C GLY A 58 -6.35 -9.54 9.25
N ALA A 59 -7.20 -8.53 9.08
CA ALA A 59 -7.62 -7.69 10.20
C ALA A 59 -8.37 -8.50 11.23
N TRP A 60 -9.21 -9.44 10.79
CA TRP A 60 -9.95 -10.32 11.70
C TRP A 60 -9.01 -11.15 12.57
N GLU A 61 -7.94 -11.69 11.95
CA GLU A 61 -6.98 -12.50 12.70
C GLU A 61 -6.29 -11.67 13.79
N TYR A 62 -5.85 -10.46 13.46
CA TYR A 62 -5.25 -9.57 14.46
C TYR A 62 -6.28 -9.15 15.53
N TYR A 63 -7.52 -8.91 15.11
CA TYR A 63 -8.58 -8.53 16.04
C TYR A 63 -8.85 -9.64 17.05
N ARG A 64 -8.88 -10.88 16.59
CA ARG A 64 -9.09 -12.03 17.47
C ARG A 64 -8.02 -12.13 18.54
N ASN A 65 -6.82 -11.71 18.24
CA ASN A 65 -5.69 -11.75 19.16
C ASN A 65 -5.55 -10.48 19.99
N GLY A 66 -6.52 -9.57 19.90
CA GLY A 66 -6.52 -8.34 20.69
C GLY A 66 -5.56 -7.28 20.21
N HIS A 67 -5.13 -7.35 18.95
CA HIS A 67 -4.12 -6.46 18.39
C HIS A 67 -4.68 -5.38 17.47
N VAL A 68 -5.97 -5.06 17.60
CA VAL A 68 -6.58 -3.99 16.80
C VAL A 68 -7.19 -2.97 17.72
N ASP A 69 -6.76 -1.72 17.56
CA ASP A 69 -7.40 -0.59 18.21
C ASP A 69 -8.48 -0.07 17.26
N VAL A 70 -9.73 -0.46 17.52
CA VAL A 70 -10.86 -0.16 16.63
C VAL A 70 -11.06 1.33 16.48
N ARG A 71 -10.96 2.09 17.57
CA ARG A 71 -11.13 3.54 17.51
C ARG A 71 -10.07 4.19 16.63
N ALA A 72 -8.81 3.81 16.83
CA ALA A 72 -7.72 4.32 16.00
C ALA A 72 -7.91 3.92 14.54
N SER A 73 -8.35 2.67 14.28
CA SER A 73 -8.60 2.21 12.92
C SER A 73 -9.65 3.05 12.22
N LEU A 74 -10.73 3.38 12.91
CA LEU A 74 -11.82 4.19 12.33
C LEU A 74 -11.36 5.62 12.05
N LEU A 75 -10.59 6.21 12.96
CA LEU A 75 -10.05 7.55 12.75
C LEU A 75 -9.05 7.58 11.59
N LEU A 76 -8.19 6.57 11.52
CA LEU A 76 -7.26 6.43 10.41
C LEU A 76 -8.00 6.27 9.09
N ALA A 77 -9.06 5.46 9.08
CA ALA A 77 -9.85 5.26 7.88
C ALA A 77 -10.48 6.55 7.40
N ALA A 78 -11.00 7.38 8.31
CA ALA A 78 -11.55 8.67 7.95
C ALA A 78 -10.49 9.58 7.33
N GLY A 79 -9.31 9.64 7.95
CA GLY A 79 -8.19 10.40 7.43
C GLY A 79 -7.71 9.90 6.09
N LEU A 80 -7.62 8.58 5.94
CA LEU A 80 -7.22 7.95 4.68
C LEU A 80 -8.20 8.25 3.55
N PHE A 81 -9.48 8.24 3.86
CA PHE A 81 -10.52 8.51 2.88
C PHE A 81 -10.34 9.91 2.26
N VAL A 82 -10.16 10.91 3.11
CA VAL A 82 -9.98 12.29 2.65
C VAL A 82 -8.58 12.49 2.06
N GLY A 83 -7.56 11.97 2.73
CA GLY A 83 -6.18 12.13 2.32
C GLY A 83 -5.87 11.49 0.99
N ALA A 84 -6.45 10.31 0.73
CA ALA A 84 -6.24 9.62 -0.54
C ALA A 84 -6.79 10.43 -1.72
N TYR A 85 -7.92 11.11 -1.52
CA TYR A 85 -8.45 11.98 -2.56
C TYR A 85 -7.51 13.14 -2.85
N GLY A 86 -7.02 13.80 -1.80
CA GLY A 86 -6.06 14.88 -1.97
C GLY A 86 -4.77 14.43 -2.62
N GLY A 87 -4.26 13.26 -2.22
CA GLY A 87 -3.06 12.68 -2.80
C GLY A 87 -3.24 12.34 -4.28
N ALA A 88 -4.41 11.80 -4.65
CA ALA A 88 -4.70 11.49 -6.04
C ALA A 88 -4.73 12.76 -6.90
N ARG A 89 -5.32 13.83 -6.37
CA ARG A 89 -5.35 15.10 -7.07
C ARG A 89 -3.93 15.66 -7.26
N LEU A 90 -3.12 15.54 -6.22
CA LEU A 90 -1.72 16.00 -6.29
C LEU A 90 -0.93 15.17 -7.30
N ASN A 91 -1.17 13.86 -7.34
CA ASN A 91 -0.46 12.97 -8.28
C ASN A 91 -0.73 13.38 -9.73
N ALA A 92 -1.93 13.88 -10.02
CA ALA A 92 -2.27 14.32 -11.36
C ALA A 92 -1.39 15.48 -11.86
N LEU A 93 -0.77 16.22 -10.94
CA LEU A 93 0.13 17.33 -11.28
C LEU A 93 1.56 16.87 -11.53
N LEU A 94 1.88 15.61 -11.20
CA LEU A 94 3.22 15.08 -11.36
C LEU A 94 3.36 14.35 -12.69
N SER A 95 4.55 14.44 -13.30
CA SER A 95 4.85 13.61 -14.45
C SER A 95 5.05 12.17 -14.01
N PRO A 96 4.93 11.17 -14.91
CA PRO A 96 5.20 9.78 -14.55
C PRO A 96 6.58 9.59 -13.91
N VAL A 97 7.59 10.28 -14.42
CA VAL A 97 8.95 10.18 -13.86
C VAL A 97 9.00 10.75 -12.45
N GLN A 98 8.37 11.90 -12.23
CA GLN A 98 8.36 12.53 -10.91
C GLN A 98 7.64 11.65 -9.90
N ALA A 99 6.49 11.09 -10.27
CA ALA A 99 5.72 10.23 -9.37
C ALA A 99 6.53 9.00 -8.97
N LYS A 100 7.18 8.36 -9.94
CA LYS A 100 7.98 7.17 -9.70
C LYS A 100 9.17 7.47 -8.80
N ARG A 101 9.86 8.58 -9.06
CA ARG A 101 11.02 8.98 -8.25
C ARG A 101 10.62 9.38 -6.83
N ALA A 102 9.50 10.09 -6.69
CA ALA A 102 8.99 10.46 -5.38
C ALA A 102 8.67 9.22 -4.54
N PHE A 103 8.05 8.23 -5.17
CA PHE A 103 7.74 6.97 -4.49
C PHE A 103 9.04 6.26 -4.05
N ALA A 104 10.04 6.22 -4.93
CA ALA A 104 11.31 5.59 -4.62
C ALA A 104 12.01 6.26 -3.44
N VAL A 105 12.04 7.59 -3.42
CA VAL A 105 12.64 8.36 -2.32
C VAL A 105 11.90 8.07 -1.02
N PHE A 106 10.58 8.05 -1.06
CA PHE A 106 9.77 7.75 0.11
C PHE A 106 10.10 6.36 0.67
N LEU A 107 10.21 5.36 -0.19
CA LEU A 107 10.53 4.00 0.24
C LEU A 107 11.90 3.92 0.90
N VAL A 108 12.90 4.61 0.33
CA VAL A 108 14.25 4.63 0.89
C VAL A 108 14.25 5.28 2.26
N LEU A 109 13.57 6.43 2.41
CA LEU A 109 13.51 7.12 3.68
C LEU A 109 12.86 6.26 4.76
N VAL A 110 11.75 5.60 4.42
CA VAL A 110 11.07 4.72 5.37
C VAL A 110 11.96 3.54 5.73
N ALA A 111 12.62 2.94 4.75
CA ALA A 111 13.49 1.79 4.97
C ALA A 111 14.66 2.14 5.91
N VAL A 112 15.30 3.30 5.66
CA VAL A 112 16.41 3.74 6.50
C VAL A 112 15.93 4.01 7.92
N ARG A 113 14.79 4.69 8.05
CA ARG A 113 14.24 5.01 9.37
C ARG A 113 13.96 3.74 10.18
N LEU A 114 13.32 2.77 9.55
CA LEU A 114 13.00 1.52 10.23
C LEU A 114 14.26 0.77 10.66
N TRP A 115 15.26 0.75 9.79
CA TRP A 115 16.52 0.07 10.10
C TRP A 115 17.23 0.71 11.28
N VAL A 116 17.35 2.04 11.26
CA VAL A 116 18.06 2.79 12.29
C VAL A 116 17.34 2.73 13.63
N THR A 117 16.00 2.78 13.62
CA THR A 117 15.22 2.79 14.86
C THR A 117 14.89 1.40 15.39
N ALA A 118 15.15 0.35 14.61
CA ALA A 118 14.91 -1.01 15.07
C ALA A 118 15.90 -1.35 16.19
N LYS A 119 15.36 -1.83 17.32
CA LYS A 119 16.16 -2.22 18.47
C LYS A 119 15.98 -3.70 18.72
N PRO A 120 17.06 -4.44 18.98
CA PRO A 120 16.94 -5.84 19.34
C PRO A 120 16.23 -5.98 20.69
N ARG A 121 15.43 -7.03 20.81
CA ARG A 121 14.75 -7.37 22.06
C ARG A 121 15.52 -8.42 22.82
#